data_c8a1dde45f1a258e02b37c8389ddacc0
#
_entry.id   c8a1dde45f1a258e02b37c8389ddacc0
#
_cell.length_a   1.000
_cell.length_b   1.000
_cell.length_c   1.000
_cell.angle_alpha   90.00
_cell.angle_beta   90.00
_cell.angle_gamma   90.00
#
_symmetry.space_group_name_H-M   'P 1'
#
loop_
_entity.id
_entity.type
_entity.pdbx_description
1 polymer ?
#
loop_
_entity_poly.entity_id
_entity_poly.type
_entity_poly.pdbx_seq_one_letter_code
_entity_poly.pdbx_strand_id
1 'polypeptide(L)'
;MCIRDSATTPDTTADMEAPDVSGATTITLSGQSATSTGTGAEVTDGMVTITAGGTYVVTGTMTEGRILVNAPKEEVTLVLQDAAITCSTGSPLYVYKSKATTLYLPEGTASTLTDGTDYTFSDSYSSAEEEEPNASLYSKSDLIIAGSGSLTVNANYNNGITGKDTLFIQKASVTVNAVNHGINGKDSLTIKDADITVTSGGDALRSTNDSDTTLGYLVITGSALKL
;
A
#
# COMPACT_ATOMS: atom_id res chain seq x y z
N MET A 1 15.17 28.11 -2.34
CA MET A 1 13.74 28.20 -2.69
C MET A 1 13.43 26.99 -3.53
N CYS A 2 13.10 25.87 -2.87
CA CYS A 2 12.66 24.65 -3.58
C CYS A 2 11.20 24.85 -3.95
N ILE A 3 10.94 24.93 -5.23
CA ILE A 3 9.57 24.84 -5.76
C ILE A 3 9.16 23.38 -5.53
N ARG A 4 8.32 23.13 -4.52
CA ARG A 4 7.54 21.88 -4.46
C ARG A 4 6.60 21.95 -5.66
N ASP A 5 6.75 20.98 -6.56
CA ASP A 5 5.71 20.70 -7.53
C ASP A 5 4.45 20.39 -6.70
N SER A 6 3.41 21.17 -6.92
CA SER A 6 2.14 21.02 -6.24
C SER A 6 1.66 19.59 -6.52
N ALA A 7 1.73 18.73 -5.50
CA ALA A 7 1.06 17.45 -5.55
C ALA A 7 -0.40 17.75 -5.86
N THR A 8 -0.86 17.40 -7.04
CA THR A 8 -2.28 17.46 -7.36
C THR A 8 -2.92 16.45 -6.44
N THR A 9 -3.69 16.94 -5.45
CA THR A 9 -4.56 16.09 -4.64
C THR A 9 -5.30 15.16 -5.59
N PRO A 10 -5.26 13.82 -5.39
CA PRO A 10 -6.02 12.92 -6.25
C PRO A 10 -7.46 13.44 -6.34
N ASP A 11 -8.04 13.49 -7.54
CA ASP A 11 -9.44 13.89 -7.69
C ASP A 11 -10.32 12.86 -6.98
N THR A 12 -10.67 13.15 -5.73
CA THR A 12 -11.48 12.28 -4.89
C THR A 12 -12.96 12.28 -5.30
N THR A 13 -13.34 13.05 -6.31
CA THR A 13 -14.72 13.17 -6.77
C THR A 13 -15.10 12.10 -7.79
N ALA A 14 -14.18 11.67 -8.64
CA ALA A 14 -14.43 10.64 -9.64
C ALA A 14 -14.19 9.24 -9.05
N ASP A 15 -15.03 8.30 -9.47
CA ASP A 15 -14.79 6.89 -9.17
C ASP A 15 -13.63 6.36 -10.00
N MET A 16 -12.69 5.67 -9.35
CA MET A 16 -11.61 5.03 -10.08
C MET A 16 -12.14 3.84 -10.88
N GLU A 17 -11.93 3.86 -12.17
CA GLU A 17 -12.26 2.75 -13.05
C GLU A 17 -11.25 1.61 -12.94
N ALA A 18 -11.68 0.41 -13.35
CA ALA A 18 -10.77 -0.73 -13.41
C ALA A 18 -9.62 -0.45 -14.39
N PRO A 19 -8.36 -0.67 -13.99
CA PRO A 19 -7.22 -0.45 -14.87
C PRO A 19 -7.25 -1.41 -16.05
N ASP A 20 -6.76 -0.93 -17.20
CA ASP A 20 -6.50 -1.82 -18.33
C ASP A 20 -5.30 -2.72 -17.99
N VAL A 21 -5.54 -4.02 -18.03
CA VAL A 21 -4.52 -5.05 -17.80
C VAL A 21 -4.00 -5.68 -19.09
N SER A 22 -4.46 -5.20 -20.26
CA SER A 22 -3.94 -5.64 -21.55
C SER A 22 -2.49 -5.16 -21.69
N GLY A 23 -1.54 -6.07 -21.76
CA GLY A 23 -0.10 -5.73 -21.76
C GLY A 23 0.51 -5.44 -20.39
N ALA A 24 -0.21 -5.67 -19.30
CA ALA A 24 0.34 -5.58 -17.95
C ALA A 24 1.48 -6.59 -17.72
N THR A 25 2.46 -6.20 -16.92
CA THR A 25 3.45 -7.14 -16.40
C THR A 25 2.77 -8.05 -15.37
N THR A 26 2.88 -9.37 -15.55
CA THR A 26 2.33 -10.33 -14.60
C THR A 26 3.41 -10.78 -13.62
N ILE A 27 3.10 -10.70 -12.33
CA ILE A 27 3.93 -11.18 -11.23
C ILE A 27 3.20 -12.36 -10.58
N THR A 28 3.79 -13.54 -10.69
CA THR A 28 3.25 -14.76 -10.05
C THR A 28 4.09 -15.11 -8.83
N LEU A 29 3.49 -14.98 -7.66
CA LEU A 29 4.10 -15.27 -6.37
C LEU A 29 4.09 -16.79 -6.13
N SER A 30 5.20 -17.36 -5.64
CA SER A 30 5.33 -18.80 -5.38
C SER A 30 6.33 -19.07 -4.25
N GLY A 31 5.82 -19.34 -3.06
CA GLY A 31 6.64 -19.65 -1.89
C GLY A 31 7.56 -18.50 -1.51
N GLN A 32 8.88 -18.71 -1.56
CA GLN A 32 9.88 -17.69 -1.21
C GLN A 32 10.40 -16.93 -2.44
N SER A 33 9.69 -16.97 -3.55
CA SER A 33 10.11 -16.33 -4.80
C SER A 33 8.90 -15.87 -5.61
N ALA A 34 9.17 -15.27 -6.76
CA ALA A 34 8.18 -14.92 -7.75
C ALA A 34 8.74 -15.08 -9.17
N THR A 35 7.88 -15.04 -10.14
CA THR A 35 8.26 -14.88 -11.55
C THR A 35 7.59 -13.63 -12.11
N SER A 36 8.29 -12.93 -12.99
CA SER A 36 7.74 -11.78 -13.71
C SER A 36 7.77 -12.02 -15.20
N THR A 37 6.65 -11.72 -15.88
CA THR A 37 6.53 -11.76 -17.34
C THR A 37 6.16 -10.36 -17.82
N GLY A 38 7.09 -9.73 -18.52
CA GLY A 38 6.95 -8.32 -18.94
C GLY A 38 8.18 -7.51 -18.54
N THR A 39 8.01 -6.22 -18.36
CA THR A 39 9.08 -5.28 -18.03
C THR A 39 8.78 -4.47 -16.77
N GLY A 40 9.82 -3.88 -16.18
CA GLY A 40 9.67 -2.97 -15.04
C GLY A 40 9.52 -3.65 -13.68
N ALA A 41 9.64 -4.98 -13.61
CA ALA A 41 9.71 -5.72 -12.36
C ALA A 41 10.91 -6.67 -12.39
N GLU A 42 11.70 -6.65 -11.32
CA GLU A 42 12.87 -7.51 -11.09
C GLU A 42 12.61 -8.38 -9.87
N VAL A 43 13.03 -9.64 -9.92
CA VAL A 43 12.88 -10.59 -8.81
C VAL A 43 14.25 -11.04 -8.35
N THR A 44 14.56 -10.82 -7.08
CA THR A 44 15.83 -11.23 -6.46
C THR A 44 15.60 -11.61 -5.00
N ASP A 45 15.98 -12.81 -4.62
CA ASP A 45 16.00 -13.30 -3.23
C ASP A 45 14.70 -13.00 -2.43
N GLY A 46 13.55 -13.37 -3.00
CA GLY A 46 12.24 -13.15 -2.36
C GLY A 46 11.72 -11.71 -2.43
N MET A 47 12.47 -10.80 -3.06
CA MET A 47 12.03 -9.42 -3.27
C MET A 47 11.64 -9.20 -4.73
N VAL A 48 10.44 -8.68 -4.95
CA VAL A 48 9.99 -8.16 -6.24
C VAL A 48 10.16 -6.65 -6.21
N THR A 49 11.07 -6.13 -7.03
CA THR A 49 11.29 -4.66 -7.15
C THR A 49 10.66 -4.14 -8.42
N ILE A 50 9.71 -3.22 -8.28
CA ILE A 50 9.08 -2.50 -9.39
C ILE A 50 9.87 -1.22 -9.64
N THR A 51 10.44 -1.08 -10.83
CA THR A 51 11.38 -0.02 -11.20
C THR A 51 10.88 0.93 -12.27
N ALA A 52 9.70 0.67 -12.84
CA ALA A 52 9.08 1.48 -13.88
C ALA A 52 7.60 1.69 -13.64
N GLY A 53 7.05 2.74 -14.23
CA GLY A 53 5.60 2.98 -14.27
C GLY A 53 4.86 1.93 -15.08
N GLY A 54 3.57 1.77 -14.80
CA GLY A 54 2.70 0.84 -15.53
C GLY A 54 1.80 0.01 -14.64
N THR A 55 1.14 -0.97 -15.27
CA THR A 55 0.21 -1.88 -14.60
C THR A 55 0.86 -3.25 -14.37
N TYR A 56 0.77 -3.75 -13.16
CA TYR A 56 1.33 -5.02 -12.70
C TYR A 56 0.22 -5.88 -12.09
N VAL A 57 -0.05 -7.03 -12.68
CA VAL A 57 -1.01 -8.00 -12.12
C VAL A 57 -0.25 -8.95 -11.20
N VAL A 58 -0.62 -8.96 -9.93
CA VAL A 58 0.01 -9.77 -8.89
C VAL A 58 -0.93 -10.89 -8.46
N THR A 59 -0.47 -12.13 -8.57
CA THR A 59 -1.26 -13.32 -8.21
C THR A 59 -0.44 -14.30 -7.37
N GLY A 60 -1.11 -15.18 -6.63
CA GLY A 60 -0.50 -16.31 -5.93
C GLY A 60 -0.03 -15.97 -4.52
N THR A 61 0.86 -16.80 -3.96
CA THR A 61 1.25 -16.71 -2.56
C THR A 61 2.75 -16.65 -2.40
N MET A 62 3.23 -15.59 -1.73
CA MET A 62 4.59 -15.44 -1.24
C MET A 62 4.60 -15.69 0.26
N THR A 63 5.28 -16.74 0.69
CA THR A 63 5.33 -17.15 2.11
C THR A 63 6.48 -16.48 2.88
N GLU A 64 7.46 -15.91 2.17
CA GLU A 64 8.52 -15.08 2.72
C GLU A 64 9.06 -14.19 1.60
N GLY A 65 8.92 -12.88 1.76
CA GLY A 65 9.39 -11.88 0.81
C GLY A 65 8.47 -10.68 0.72
N ARG A 66 8.75 -9.79 -0.22
CA ARG A 66 8.01 -8.53 -0.35
C ARG A 66 7.95 -7.98 -1.77
N ILE A 67 7.01 -7.09 -1.99
CA ILE A 67 6.99 -6.19 -3.15
C ILE A 67 7.48 -4.82 -2.73
N LEU A 68 8.51 -4.32 -3.41
CA LEU A 68 9.07 -2.99 -3.27
C LEU A 68 8.77 -2.17 -4.53
N VAL A 69 8.18 -1.01 -4.39
CA VAL A 69 8.01 -0.04 -5.49
C VAL A 69 9.09 1.03 -5.38
N ASN A 70 9.98 1.07 -6.37
CA ASN A 70 11.02 2.08 -6.52
C ASN A 70 11.05 2.59 -7.96
N ALA A 71 10.00 3.30 -8.37
CA ALA A 71 9.78 3.88 -9.70
C ALA A 71 9.62 5.40 -9.58
N PRO A 72 10.71 6.15 -9.36
CA PRO A 72 10.67 7.58 -9.07
C PRO A 72 9.98 8.38 -10.16
N LYS A 73 8.99 9.21 -9.78
CA LYS A 73 8.17 10.07 -10.65
C LYS A 73 7.19 9.33 -11.57
N GLU A 74 7.10 8.01 -11.44
CA GLU A 74 6.19 7.17 -12.23
C GLU A 74 4.91 6.86 -11.46
N GLU A 75 3.82 6.65 -12.18
CA GLU A 75 2.59 6.08 -11.64
C GLU A 75 2.63 4.56 -11.77
N VAL A 76 2.36 3.87 -10.69
CA VAL A 76 2.39 2.41 -10.60
C VAL A 76 1.02 1.91 -10.19
N THR A 77 0.47 0.96 -10.93
CA THR A 77 -0.77 0.27 -10.56
C THR A 77 -0.48 -1.20 -10.28
N LEU A 78 -0.73 -1.63 -9.05
CA LEU A 78 -0.66 -3.02 -8.63
C LEU A 78 -2.08 -3.58 -8.56
N VAL A 79 -2.43 -4.47 -9.46
CA VAL A 79 -3.70 -5.20 -9.47
C VAL A 79 -3.50 -6.46 -8.63
N LEU A 80 -4.00 -6.46 -7.40
CA LEU A 80 -3.86 -7.60 -6.47
C LEU A 80 -5.02 -8.59 -6.71
N GLN A 81 -4.72 -9.68 -7.40
CA GLN A 81 -5.69 -10.70 -7.76
C GLN A 81 -5.43 -11.99 -6.96
N ASP A 82 -6.08 -12.11 -5.82
CA ASP A 82 -5.89 -13.21 -4.85
C ASP A 82 -4.42 -13.36 -4.45
N ALA A 83 -3.74 -12.25 -4.22
CA ALA A 83 -2.35 -12.20 -3.82
C ALA A 83 -2.20 -12.28 -2.30
N ALA A 84 -1.41 -13.22 -1.81
CA ALA A 84 -1.05 -13.32 -0.41
C ALA A 84 0.47 -13.12 -0.24
N ILE A 85 0.88 -12.12 0.55
CA ILE A 85 2.30 -11.78 0.74
C ILE A 85 2.60 -11.76 2.23
N THR A 86 3.58 -12.58 2.62
CA THR A 86 4.13 -12.59 3.98
C THR A 86 5.60 -12.19 3.97
N CYS A 87 5.97 -11.29 4.88
CA CYS A 87 7.35 -10.89 5.10
C CYS A 87 7.63 -10.88 6.60
N SER A 88 8.37 -11.86 7.09
CA SER A 88 8.60 -12.00 8.54
C SER A 88 9.51 -10.93 9.13
N THR A 89 10.27 -10.21 8.31
CA THR A 89 11.32 -9.28 8.73
C THR A 89 11.14 -7.85 8.22
N GLY A 90 9.97 -7.52 7.65
CA GLY A 90 9.69 -6.20 7.11
C GLY A 90 8.30 -6.04 6.54
N SER A 91 8.05 -4.93 5.87
CA SER A 91 6.78 -4.69 5.16
C SER A 91 6.62 -5.62 3.97
N PRO A 92 5.55 -6.41 3.87
CA PRO A 92 5.26 -7.23 2.69
C PRO A 92 4.99 -6.39 1.43
N LEU A 93 4.49 -5.16 1.59
CA LEU A 93 4.35 -4.21 0.49
C LEU A 93 4.87 -2.83 0.90
N TYR A 94 5.93 -2.40 0.24
CA TYR A 94 6.60 -1.14 0.52
C TYR A 94 6.72 -0.27 -0.74
N VAL A 95 6.07 0.88 -0.73
CA VAL A 95 6.23 1.92 -1.75
C VAL A 95 7.31 2.88 -1.27
N TYR A 96 8.55 2.66 -1.74
CA TYR A 96 9.69 3.50 -1.37
C TYR A 96 9.70 4.82 -2.15
N LYS A 97 9.48 4.76 -3.48
CA LYS A 97 9.36 5.93 -4.35
C LYS A 97 8.46 5.66 -5.54
N SER A 98 7.52 6.56 -5.78
CA SER A 98 6.73 6.68 -7.01
C SER A 98 6.21 8.12 -7.10
N LYS A 99 5.53 8.49 -8.16
CA LYS A 99 4.67 9.67 -8.18
C LYS A 99 3.39 9.39 -7.39
N ALA A 100 2.75 8.26 -7.70
CA ALA A 100 1.62 7.70 -6.98
C ALA A 100 1.60 6.18 -7.19
N THR A 101 1.10 5.44 -6.20
CA THR A 101 0.87 3.99 -6.34
C THR A 101 -0.59 3.68 -6.06
N THR A 102 -1.21 2.96 -7.00
CA THR A 102 -2.56 2.43 -6.86
C THR A 102 -2.52 0.94 -6.56
N LEU A 103 -3.14 0.51 -5.47
CA LEU A 103 -3.51 -0.88 -5.24
C LEU A 103 -4.94 -1.07 -5.70
N TYR A 104 -5.13 -1.75 -6.82
CA TYR A 104 -6.46 -2.06 -7.33
C TYR A 104 -6.86 -3.48 -6.92
N LEU A 105 -8.04 -3.60 -6.32
CA LEU A 105 -8.62 -4.85 -5.82
C LEU A 105 -9.80 -5.24 -6.72
N PRO A 106 -9.62 -6.19 -7.66
CA PRO A 106 -10.69 -6.60 -8.55
C PRO A 106 -11.88 -7.19 -7.80
N GLU A 107 -13.07 -7.04 -8.34
CA GLU A 107 -14.29 -7.64 -7.78
C GLU A 107 -14.14 -9.15 -7.59
N GLY A 108 -14.59 -9.65 -6.46
CA GLY A 108 -14.57 -11.08 -6.12
C GLY A 108 -13.19 -11.63 -5.73
N THR A 109 -12.14 -10.79 -5.68
CA THR A 109 -10.80 -11.20 -5.21
C THR A 109 -10.57 -10.83 -3.75
N ALA A 110 -9.69 -11.62 -3.09
CA ALA A 110 -9.29 -11.41 -1.71
C ALA A 110 -7.77 -11.51 -1.56
N SER A 111 -7.13 -10.40 -1.25
CA SER A 111 -5.67 -10.33 -1.08
C SER A 111 -5.29 -10.11 0.38
N THR A 112 -4.10 -10.59 0.78
CA THR A 112 -3.63 -10.51 2.16
C THR A 112 -2.18 -10.06 2.22
N LEU A 113 -1.90 -9.14 3.14
CA LEU A 113 -0.55 -8.71 3.52
C LEU A 113 -0.33 -9.08 4.99
N THR A 114 0.78 -9.74 5.29
CA THR A 114 1.13 -10.14 6.66
C THR A 114 2.59 -9.86 6.93
N ASP A 115 2.90 -9.11 7.97
CA ASP A 115 4.27 -8.90 8.42
C ASP A 115 4.62 -9.80 9.63
N GLY A 116 5.89 -9.77 10.04
CA GLY A 116 6.36 -10.44 11.26
C GLY A 116 6.29 -9.53 12.48
N THR A 117 6.78 -10.04 13.62
CA THR A 117 6.82 -9.32 14.89
C THR A 117 8.05 -8.42 15.04
N ASP A 118 9.07 -8.64 14.22
CA ASP A 118 10.36 -7.93 14.29
C ASP A 118 10.81 -7.53 12.89
N TYR A 119 11.19 -6.26 12.73
CA TYR A 119 11.71 -5.75 11.47
C TYR A 119 13.23 -5.66 11.48
N THR A 120 13.84 -6.02 10.35
CA THR A 120 15.26 -5.79 10.11
C THR A 120 15.44 -4.63 9.12
N PHE A 121 16.19 -3.62 9.52
CA PHE A 121 16.45 -2.43 8.70
C PHE A 121 17.85 -2.55 8.05
N SER A 122 18.04 -3.62 7.27
CA SER A 122 19.37 -3.99 6.74
C SER A 122 19.58 -3.65 5.27
N ASP A 123 18.54 -3.26 4.56
CA ASP A 123 18.63 -2.89 3.14
C ASP A 123 18.72 -1.38 2.92
N SER A 124 19.00 -0.98 1.68
CA SER A 124 19.17 0.44 1.30
C SER A 124 17.87 1.23 1.24
N TYR A 125 16.72 0.59 1.45
CA TYR A 125 15.39 1.20 1.39
C TYR A 125 14.82 1.46 2.79
N SER A 126 15.38 0.83 3.80
CA SER A 126 14.96 0.93 5.20
C SER A 126 15.87 1.83 6.01
N SER A 127 15.37 2.36 7.13
CA SER A 127 16.10 3.20 8.07
C SER A 127 15.80 2.80 9.50
N ALA A 128 16.78 2.29 10.21
CA ALA A 128 16.67 1.97 11.64
C ALA A 128 16.53 3.22 12.51
N GLU A 129 17.14 4.35 12.10
CA GLU A 129 17.07 5.62 12.83
C GLU A 129 15.68 6.24 12.76
N GLU A 130 15.00 6.11 11.62
CA GLU A 130 13.65 6.62 11.39
C GLU A 130 12.57 5.57 11.71
N GLU A 131 12.97 4.33 12.00
CA GLU A 131 12.08 3.17 12.12
C GLU A 131 11.16 3.04 10.89
N GLU A 132 11.74 3.10 9.69
CA GLU A 132 11.01 3.04 8.44
C GLU A 132 11.51 1.89 7.52
N PRO A 133 10.58 1.10 6.97
CA PRO A 133 9.12 1.14 7.10
C PRO A 133 8.64 0.67 8.47
N ASN A 134 7.47 1.11 8.93
CA ASN A 134 6.88 0.70 10.21
C ASN A 134 5.41 0.27 10.11
N ALA A 135 5.03 -0.26 8.97
CA ALA A 135 3.69 -0.78 8.72
C ALA A 135 3.74 -1.97 7.76
N SER A 136 2.74 -2.84 7.83
CA SER A 136 2.62 -3.97 6.90
C SER A 136 2.42 -3.48 5.45
N LEU A 137 1.62 -2.45 5.24
CA LEU A 137 1.57 -1.69 3.99
C LEU A 137 2.11 -0.28 4.25
N TYR A 138 3.27 0.02 3.68
CA TYR A 138 3.94 1.30 3.90
C TYR A 138 4.21 2.04 2.61
N SER A 139 3.84 3.32 2.54
CA SER A 139 4.10 4.17 1.38
C SER A 139 4.75 5.50 1.78
N LYS A 140 5.83 5.87 1.07
CA LYS A 140 6.45 7.22 1.12
C LYS A 140 5.91 8.17 0.05
N SER A 141 4.94 7.72 -0.74
CA SER A 141 4.32 8.48 -1.83
C SER A 141 2.81 8.40 -1.73
N ASP A 142 2.09 9.14 -2.54
CA ASP A 142 0.63 9.02 -2.63
C ASP A 142 0.22 7.56 -2.83
N LEU A 143 -0.71 7.09 -2.00
CA LEU A 143 -1.22 5.73 -2.02
C LEU A 143 -2.73 5.75 -2.22
N ILE A 144 -3.18 5.00 -3.21
CA ILE A 144 -4.59 4.81 -3.51
C ILE A 144 -4.91 3.32 -3.36
N ILE A 145 -5.96 2.98 -2.62
CA ILE A 145 -6.51 1.62 -2.55
C ILE A 145 -7.92 1.70 -3.12
N ALA A 146 -8.16 1.00 -4.23
CA ALA A 146 -9.42 1.11 -4.97
C ALA A 146 -9.90 -0.24 -5.51
N GLY A 147 -11.14 -0.27 -5.99
CA GLY A 147 -11.79 -1.48 -6.51
C GLY A 147 -12.74 -2.09 -5.49
N SER A 148 -13.54 -3.08 -5.91
CA SER A 148 -14.58 -3.69 -5.09
C SER A 148 -14.20 -5.05 -4.48
N GLY A 149 -12.94 -5.44 -4.60
CA GLY A 149 -12.37 -6.60 -3.94
C GLY A 149 -12.01 -6.33 -2.47
N SER A 150 -11.35 -7.29 -1.84
CA SER A 150 -10.98 -7.20 -0.42
C SER A 150 -9.48 -7.27 -0.19
N LEU A 151 -9.02 -6.52 0.83
CA LEU A 151 -7.66 -6.54 1.33
C LEU A 151 -7.67 -6.77 2.85
N THR A 152 -6.95 -7.79 3.30
CA THR A 152 -6.67 -8.02 4.71
C THR A 152 -5.22 -7.67 5.01
N VAL A 153 -4.99 -6.83 6.02
CA VAL A 153 -3.66 -6.44 6.48
C VAL A 153 -3.48 -6.91 7.92
N ASN A 154 -2.54 -7.82 8.13
CA ASN A 154 -2.15 -8.31 9.44
C ASN A 154 -0.79 -7.71 9.80
N ALA A 155 -0.80 -6.72 10.66
CA ALA A 155 0.39 -5.99 11.09
C ALA A 155 0.78 -6.40 12.51
N ASN A 156 1.69 -7.35 12.59
CA ASN A 156 2.15 -7.95 13.84
C ASN A 156 3.31 -7.17 14.48
N TYR A 157 3.97 -6.27 13.73
CA TYR A 157 5.05 -5.44 14.22
C TYR A 157 4.53 -4.12 14.83
N ASN A 158 3.82 -3.32 14.02
CA ASN A 158 3.46 -1.95 14.43
C ASN A 158 2.14 -1.51 13.77
N ASN A 159 2.20 -0.67 12.73
CA ASN A 159 1.01 -0.11 12.10
C ASN A 159 0.49 -1.00 10.96
N GLY A 160 -0.81 -0.91 10.68
CA GLY A 160 -1.43 -1.64 9.57
C GLY A 160 -1.04 -1.05 8.22
N ILE A 161 -1.60 0.10 7.91
CA ILE A 161 -1.38 0.85 6.68
C ILE A 161 -0.85 2.23 7.03
N THR A 162 0.28 2.62 6.45
CA THR A 162 0.85 3.96 6.61
C THR A 162 1.19 4.58 5.26
N GLY A 163 0.57 5.72 4.95
CA GLY A 163 0.96 6.64 3.89
C GLY A 163 1.65 7.87 4.49
N LYS A 164 2.84 8.20 4.01
CA LYS A 164 3.59 9.41 4.44
C LYS A 164 3.10 10.67 3.72
N ASP A 165 2.43 10.50 2.59
CA ASP A 165 1.77 11.54 1.83
C ASP A 165 0.23 11.30 1.89
N THR A 166 -0.50 11.49 0.80
CA THR A 166 -1.95 11.25 0.73
C THR A 166 -2.28 9.77 0.72
N LEU A 167 -3.23 9.35 1.52
CA LEU A 167 -3.84 8.02 1.48
C LEU A 167 -5.32 8.14 1.12
N PHE A 168 -5.71 7.52 0.01
CA PHE A 168 -7.08 7.48 -0.46
C PHE A 168 -7.58 6.03 -0.58
N ILE A 169 -8.73 5.72 0.04
CA ILE A 169 -9.36 4.39 -0.04
C ILE A 169 -10.76 4.57 -0.63
N GLN A 170 -11.03 3.87 -1.75
CA GLN A 170 -12.31 3.98 -2.45
C GLN A 170 -12.90 2.62 -2.82
N LYS A 171 -14.16 2.39 -2.48
CA LYS A 171 -14.98 1.20 -2.81
C LYS A 171 -14.44 -0.14 -2.30
N ALA A 172 -13.28 -0.18 -1.73
CA ALA A 172 -12.63 -1.39 -1.26
C ALA A 172 -13.20 -1.89 0.07
N SER A 173 -13.17 -3.20 0.26
CA SER A 173 -13.35 -3.81 1.58
C SER A 173 -11.97 -4.02 2.23
N VAL A 174 -11.65 -3.26 3.26
CA VAL A 174 -10.33 -3.30 3.91
C VAL A 174 -10.46 -3.72 5.36
N THR A 175 -9.80 -4.81 5.72
CA THR A 175 -9.69 -5.30 7.09
C THR A 175 -8.26 -5.14 7.58
N VAL A 176 -8.08 -4.45 8.70
CA VAL A 176 -6.76 -4.22 9.30
C VAL A 176 -6.74 -4.74 10.73
N ASN A 177 -5.76 -5.60 11.00
CA ASN A 177 -5.41 -6.04 12.35
C ASN A 177 -4.01 -5.52 12.65
N ALA A 178 -3.86 -4.64 13.62
CA ALA A 178 -2.58 -3.97 13.90
C ALA A 178 -2.25 -3.95 15.39
N VAL A 179 -0.97 -4.13 15.72
CA VAL A 179 -0.47 -4.03 17.10
C VAL A 179 -0.57 -2.59 17.61
N ASN A 180 -0.29 -1.60 16.77
CA ASN A 180 -0.36 -0.19 17.10
C ASN A 180 -1.51 0.50 16.35
N HIS A 181 -1.25 1.38 15.39
CA HIS A 181 -2.30 2.10 14.69
C HIS A 181 -2.79 1.34 13.45
N GLY A 182 -4.09 1.45 13.16
CA GLY A 182 -4.71 0.78 12.02
C GLY A 182 -4.31 1.40 10.69
N ILE A 183 -4.92 2.53 10.34
CA ILE A 183 -4.71 3.23 9.07
C ILE A 183 -4.28 4.66 9.34
N ASN A 184 -3.13 5.04 8.83
CA ASN A 184 -2.53 6.36 8.98
C ASN A 184 -2.20 6.98 7.62
N GLY A 185 -2.84 8.09 7.28
CA GLY A 185 -2.44 8.96 6.17
C GLY A 185 -1.83 10.24 6.73
N LYS A 186 -0.51 10.43 6.61
CA LYS A 186 0.15 11.57 7.26
C LYS A 186 -0.43 12.89 6.76
N ASP A 187 -0.37 13.13 5.45
CA ASP A 187 -0.84 14.39 4.87
C ASP A 187 -2.37 14.42 4.77
N SER A 188 -2.97 13.31 4.42
CA SER A 188 -4.42 13.13 4.49
C SER A 188 -4.84 11.67 4.47
N LEU A 189 -5.98 11.37 5.07
CA LEU A 189 -6.69 10.11 4.92
C LEU A 189 -8.10 10.38 4.41
N THR A 190 -8.39 9.95 3.20
CA THR A 190 -9.74 10.02 2.63
C THR A 190 -10.28 8.61 2.39
N ILE A 191 -11.49 8.33 2.89
CA ILE A 191 -12.19 7.06 2.72
C ILE A 191 -13.55 7.35 2.08
N LYS A 192 -13.80 6.76 0.90
CA LYS A 192 -15.02 7.01 0.13
C LYS A 192 -15.66 5.70 -0.30
N ASP A 193 -16.95 5.54 0.01
CA ASP A 193 -17.79 4.42 -0.43
C ASP A 193 -17.16 3.04 -0.14
N ALA A 194 -16.44 2.89 0.97
CA ALA A 194 -15.65 1.71 1.33
C ALA A 194 -16.16 1.04 2.62
N ASP A 195 -15.85 -0.25 2.76
CA ASP A 195 -16.13 -1.02 3.96
C ASP A 195 -14.82 -1.24 4.74
N ILE A 196 -14.69 -0.61 5.90
CA ILE A 196 -13.46 -0.62 6.69
C ILE A 196 -13.70 -1.32 8.03
N THR A 197 -12.92 -2.34 8.31
CA THR A 197 -12.86 -2.98 9.63
C THR A 197 -11.45 -2.85 10.19
N VAL A 198 -11.30 -2.25 11.36
CA VAL A 198 -10.00 -2.10 12.02
C VAL A 198 -10.06 -2.66 13.44
N THR A 199 -9.07 -3.47 13.78
CA THR A 199 -8.74 -3.86 15.14
C THR A 199 -7.30 -3.43 15.40
N SER A 200 -7.09 -2.50 16.33
CA SER A 200 -5.77 -1.93 16.58
C SER A 200 -5.57 -1.64 18.07
N GLY A 201 -4.30 -1.64 18.51
CA GLY A 201 -3.93 -1.27 19.87
C GLY A 201 -3.88 0.24 20.11
N GLY A 202 -3.77 1.03 19.04
CA GLY A 202 -3.78 2.50 19.04
C GLY A 202 -4.97 3.05 18.25
N ASP A 203 -4.77 4.19 17.58
CA ASP A 203 -5.84 4.80 16.78
C ASP A 203 -6.22 3.91 15.59
N ALA A 204 -7.50 3.69 15.40
CA ALA A 204 -7.98 2.91 14.26
C ALA A 204 -7.75 3.64 12.93
N LEU A 205 -8.08 4.92 12.88
CA LEU A 205 -7.89 5.82 11.73
C LEU A 205 -7.27 7.13 12.21
N ARG A 206 -6.26 7.64 11.51
CA ARG A 206 -5.65 8.93 11.83
C ARG A 206 -5.04 9.63 10.64
N SER A 207 -4.85 10.95 10.78
CA SER A 207 -4.00 11.79 9.96
C SER A 207 -3.09 12.60 10.87
N THR A 208 -1.81 12.78 10.53
CA THR A 208 -0.79 13.19 11.49
C THR A 208 0.09 14.37 11.04
N ASN A 209 -0.22 15.05 9.94
CA ASN A 209 0.50 16.25 9.57
C ASN A 209 0.02 17.42 10.45
N ASP A 210 0.89 17.89 11.34
CA ASP A 210 0.69 19.02 12.25
C ASP A 210 1.50 20.26 11.86
N SER A 211 2.31 20.17 10.82
CA SER A 211 3.21 21.24 10.39
C SER A 211 2.67 22.08 9.23
N ASP A 212 1.70 21.57 8.48
CA ASP A 212 1.02 22.28 7.39
C ASP A 212 -0.48 22.31 7.67
N THR A 213 -1.02 23.51 7.88
CA THR A 213 -2.44 23.72 8.23
C THR A 213 -3.43 23.35 7.10
N THR A 214 -2.95 23.08 5.91
CA THR A 214 -3.76 22.60 4.77
C THR A 214 -3.79 21.08 4.67
N LEU A 215 -3.01 20.39 5.50
CA LEU A 215 -2.88 18.93 5.55
C LEU A 215 -3.33 18.41 6.92
N GLY A 216 -3.14 17.14 7.19
CA GLY A 216 -3.49 16.52 8.48
C GLY A 216 -5.00 16.31 8.67
N TYR A 217 -5.75 16.08 7.59
CA TYR A 217 -7.20 15.90 7.67
C TYR A 217 -7.63 14.46 7.39
N LEU A 218 -8.75 14.07 7.99
CA LEU A 218 -9.46 12.81 7.78
C LEU A 218 -10.86 13.11 7.21
N VAL A 219 -11.16 12.54 6.04
CA VAL A 219 -12.47 12.64 5.39
C VAL A 219 -13.06 11.26 5.17
N ILE A 220 -14.30 11.04 5.57
CA ILE A 220 -15.03 9.79 5.39
C ILE A 220 -16.39 10.10 4.79
N THR A 221 -16.70 9.49 3.65
CA THR A 221 -17.97 9.65 2.95
C THR A 221 -18.49 8.32 2.44
N GLY A 222 -19.81 8.07 2.56
CA GLY A 222 -20.49 6.91 2.00
C GLY A 222 -20.01 5.53 2.50
N SER A 223 -19.20 5.49 3.57
CA SER A 223 -18.46 4.30 3.98
C SER A 223 -19.06 3.66 5.24
N ALA A 224 -18.93 2.33 5.35
CA ALA A 224 -19.23 1.60 6.58
C ALA A 224 -17.95 1.34 7.38
N LEU A 225 -17.96 1.67 8.67
CA LEU A 225 -16.80 1.54 9.55
C LEU A 225 -17.12 0.65 10.75
N LYS A 226 -16.18 -0.26 11.07
CA LYS A 226 -16.10 -1.02 12.31
C LYS A 226 -14.71 -0.86 12.88
N LEU A 227 -14.61 -0.09 13.97
CA LEU A 227 -13.36 0.35 14.58
C LEU A 227 -13.24 -0.17 16.02
#